data_f7dfbe067d5f9d671f7b1513bbdd2c82
#
_entry.id   f7dfbe067d5f9d671f7b1513bbdd2c82
#
_cell.length_a   1.000
_cell.length_b   1.000
_cell.length_c   1.000
_cell.angle_alpha   90.00
_cell.angle_beta   90.00
_cell.angle_gamma   90.00
#
_symmetry.space_group_name_H-M   'P 1'
#
loop_
_entity.id
_entity.type
_entity.pdbx_description
1 polymer ?
#
loop_
_entity_poly.entity_id
_entity_poly.type
_entity_poly.pdbx_seq_one_letter_code
_entity_poly.pdbx_strand_id
1 'polypeptide(L)'
;MMMTTYAINGLGRIGKLALKPLLEKGARIAWINDAVGDPAMQAHLLEFDTVHGRWDADFAHDADSLTINGTRLPFIGTKDIAALPLDGVDVVIDCTGVFKTAAKLAPYFAAGVKKVVVSAPVKDGPTANIVYGVNSDAYDPALHQIVTAASCTTNCLAPVVKVLLDGIGITHGSITTIHNVTNTQTIVDRPAKDLRRARSALNSLIPTTTGSATAITLIYPELAGRLNGHAVRVPLLNGSLTDCVFEVPRPTTAQEINALMKAAADGPLKGILGYEERPLVSADYTNDTRSGIVDAPSTMVVNGTQVKLYVWYDNEMGYAHRLVDVALMVGASL
;
A
#
# COMPACT_ATOMS: atom_id res chain seq x y z
N MET A 1 4.18 27.51 -12.51
CA MET A 1 3.77 26.85 -11.26
C MET A 1 5.05 26.54 -10.48
N MET A 2 5.09 26.84 -9.18
CA MET A 2 6.19 26.36 -8.34
C MET A 2 6.06 24.84 -8.24
N MET A 3 7.19 24.14 -8.30
CA MET A 3 7.21 22.67 -8.22
C MET A 3 6.98 22.25 -6.77
N THR A 4 6.00 21.38 -6.52
CA THR A 4 5.67 20.85 -5.17
C THR A 4 6.89 20.20 -4.54
N THR A 5 7.16 20.56 -3.28
CA THR A 5 8.29 20.04 -2.50
C THR A 5 7.79 18.97 -1.53
N TYR A 6 8.37 17.78 -1.64
CA TYR A 6 8.04 16.62 -0.81
C TYR A 6 9.12 16.38 0.24
N ALA A 7 8.75 15.66 1.30
CA ALA A 7 9.69 15.06 2.24
C ALA A 7 9.18 13.68 2.65
N ILE A 8 10.11 12.77 3.00
CA ILE A 8 9.77 11.42 3.44
C ILE A 8 10.18 11.27 4.90
N ASN A 9 9.19 10.98 5.76
CA ASN A 9 9.44 10.64 7.15
C ASN A 9 9.22 9.13 7.36
N GLY A 10 10.31 8.42 7.65
CA GLY A 10 10.37 6.97 7.81
C GLY A 10 10.91 6.26 6.56
N LEU A 11 12.15 5.76 6.66
CA LEU A 11 12.80 4.94 5.63
C LEU A 11 12.77 3.44 5.98
N GLY A 12 11.66 2.97 6.55
CA GLY A 12 11.36 1.55 6.67
C GLY A 12 11.08 0.92 5.30
N ARG A 13 10.52 -0.30 5.28
CA ARG A 13 10.23 -1.02 4.03
C ARG A 13 9.51 -0.15 2.99
N ILE A 14 8.40 0.49 3.37
CA ILE A 14 7.58 1.27 2.43
C ILE A 14 8.25 2.58 2.03
N GLY A 15 8.86 3.32 2.97
CA GLY A 15 9.51 4.60 2.65
C GLY A 15 10.68 4.44 1.69
N LYS A 16 11.49 3.38 1.84
CA LYS A 16 12.57 3.06 0.90
C LYS A 16 12.05 2.74 -0.50
N LEU A 17 11.01 1.91 -0.59
CA LEU A 17 10.43 1.52 -1.87
C LEU A 17 9.67 2.67 -2.54
N ALA A 18 9.13 3.62 -1.78
CA ALA A 18 8.50 4.83 -2.32
C ALA A 18 9.53 5.85 -2.84
N LEU A 19 10.73 5.88 -2.27
CA LEU A 19 11.77 6.83 -2.67
C LEU A 19 12.17 6.68 -4.14
N LYS A 20 12.34 5.44 -4.61
CA LYS A 20 12.73 5.15 -6.00
C LYS A 20 11.75 5.74 -7.03
N PRO A 21 10.46 5.39 -7.04
CA PRO A 21 9.51 5.93 -8.01
C PRO A 21 9.28 7.45 -7.84
N LEU A 22 9.47 8.02 -6.66
CA LEU A 22 9.44 9.49 -6.49
C LEU A 22 10.59 10.16 -7.25
N LEU A 23 11.81 9.65 -7.11
CA LEU A 23 12.98 10.16 -7.83
C LEU A 23 12.83 9.96 -9.34
N GLU A 24 12.40 8.78 -9.78
CA GLU A 24 12.18 8.47 -11.21
C GLU A 24 11.11 9.37 -11.85
N LYS A 25 10.11 9.78 -11.09
CA LYS A 25 9.06 10.73 -11.54
C LYS A 25 9.48 12.21 -11.38
N GLY A 26 10.72 12.48 -10.99
CA GLY A 26 11.28 13.82 -10.87
C GLY A 26 10.72 14.65 -9.71
N ALA A 27 10.20 14.01 -8.65
CA ALA A 27 9.71 14.72 -7.47
C ALA A 27 10.86 15.47 -6.76
N ARG A 28 10.62 16.72 -6.37
CA ARG A 28 11.56 17.49 -5.56
C ARG A 28 11.45 17.05 -4.10
N ILE A 29 12.48 16.38 -3.59
CA ILE A 29 12.54 15.89 -2.21
C ILE A 29 13.44 16.82 -1.40
N ALA A 30 12.90 17.47 -0.37
CA ALA A 30 13.64 18.38 0.49
C ALA A 30 14.59 17.64 1.43
N TRP A 31 14.10 16.56 2.03
CA TRP A 31 14.85 15.70 2.95
C TRP A 31 14.18 14.33 3.10
N ILE A 32 14.95 13.40 3.64
CA ILE A 32 14.51 12.08 4.09
C ILE A 32 14.84 11.93 5.57
N ASN A 33 14.02 11.20 6.31
CA ASN A 33 14.22 10.98 7.75
C ASN A 33 13.96 9.54 8.14
N ASP A 34 14.78 9.00 9.02
CA ASP A 34 14.45 7.82 9.82
C ASP A 34 14.99 8.00 11.24
N ALA A 35 14.28 7.44 12.19
CA ALA A 35 14.64 7.52 13.60
C ALA A 35 15.78 6.55 13.99
N VAL A 36 16.14 5.64 13.08
CA VAL A 36 17.10 4.57 13.31
C VAL A 36 18.09 4.51 12.14
N GLY A 37 19.35 4.30 12.45
CA GLY A 37 20.43 4.24 11.48
C GLY A 37 20.96 5.63 11.12
N ASP A 38 21.97 5.62 10.28
CA ASP A 38 22.67 6.78 9.72
C ASP A 38 22.63 6.74 8.19
N PRO A 39 23.13 7.78 7.49
CA PRO A 39 23.17 7.79 6.03
C PRO A 39 23.85 6.56 5.40
N ALA A 40 24.95 6.07 5.98
CA ALA A 40 25.67 4.91 5.47
C ALA A 40 24.80 3.64 5.51
N MET A 41 24.14 3.40 6.66
CA MET A 41 23.22 2.27 6.82
C MET A 41 22.04 2.38 5.88
N GLN A 42 21.45 3.56 5.74
CA GLN A 42 20.31 3.76 4.85
C GLN A 42 20.69 3.60 3.38
N ALA A 43 21.86 4.09 2.95
CA ALA A 43 22.39 3.88 1.60
C ALA A 43 22.55 2.37 1.31
N HIS A 44 23.17 1.62 2.22
CA HIS A 44 23.33 0.17 2.09
C HIS A 44 21.99 -0.56 1.96
N LEU A 45 21.00 -0.21 2.80
CA LEU A 45 19.67 -0.85 2.80
C LEU A 45 18.76 -0.36 1.66
N LEU A 46 19.09 0.71 0.97
CA LEU A 46 18.44 1.12 -0.28
C LEU A 46 19.04 0.39 -1.48
N GLU A 47 20.36 0.24 -1.50
CA GLU A 47 21.06 -0.48 -2.58
C GLU A 47 20.76 -1.97 -2.55
N PHE A 48 20.78 -2.60 -1.35
CA PHE A 48 20.63 -4.06 -1.19
C PHE A 48 19.35 -4.39 -0.40
N ASP A 49 18.41 -5.04 -1.05
CA ASP A 49 17.16 -5.48 -0.46
C ASP A 49 16.99 -6.99 -0.63
N THR A 50 16.82 -7.71 0.48
CA THR A 50 16.67 -9.18 0.46
C THR A 50 15.44 -9.64 -0.32
N VAL A 51 14.39 -8.82 -0.38
CA VAL A 51 13.13 -9.15 -1.05
C VAL A 51 13.15 -8.69 -2.51
N HIS A 52 13.55 -7.43 -2.73
CA HIS A 52 13.42 -6.76 -4.02
C HIS A 52 14.70 -6.77 -4.86
N GLY A 53 15.79 -7.28 -4.29
CA GLY A 53 17.08 -7.35 -4.97
C GLY A 53 17.87 -6.05 -4.88
N ARG A 54 18.87 -5.92 -5.70
CA ARG A 54 19.74 -4.74 -5.75
C ARG A 54 19.08 -3.63 -6.58
N TRP A 55 19.08 -2.42 -6.03
CA TRP A 55 18.76 -1.23 -6.82
C TRP A 55 20.00 -0.80 -7.59
N ASP A 56 19.97 -0.94 -8.90
CA ASP A 56 21.05 -0.52 -9.80
C ASP A 56 21.06 1.01 -9.91
N ALA A 57 21.83 1.64 -9.04
CA ALA A 57 22.02 3.09 -8.96
C ALA A 57 23.37 3.40 -8.30
N ASP A 58 23.89 4.60 -8.53
CA ASP A 58 25.08 5.10 -7.86
C ASP A 58 24.72 5.63 -6.47
N PHE A 59 25.24 5.00 -5.43
CA PHE A 59 25.02 5.40 -4.04
C PHE A 59 26.29 6.03 -3.45
N ALA A 60 26.12 7.19 -2.81
CA ALA A 60 27.13 7.82 -1.96
C ALA A 60 26.45 8.38 -0.70
N HIS A 61 27.23 8.65 0.31
CA HIS A 61 26.76 9.28 1.55
C HIS A 61 27.86 10.10 2.21
N ASP A 62 27.45 11.06 3.01
CA ASP A 62 28.30 11.78 3.98
C ASP A 62 27.65 11.70 5.37
N ALA A 63 28.05 12.54 6.31
CA ALA A 63 27.56 12.49 7.70
C ALA A 63 26.06 12.84 7.83
N ASP A 64 25.50 13.61 6.90
CA ASP A 64 24.16 14.20 6.99
C ASP A 64 23.33 14.04 5.70
N SER A 65 23.78 13.25 4.73
CA SER A 65 23.03 13.06 3.49
C SER A 65 23.31 11.72 2.81
N LEU A 66 22.37 11.33 1.93
CA LEU A 66 22.56 10.32 0.90
C LEU A 66 22.59 11.00 -0.47
N THR A 67 23.35 10.42 -1.38
CA THR A 67 23.33 10.79 -2.80
C THR A 67 22.98 9.58 -3.63
N ILE A 68 21.97 9.70 -4.48
CA ILE A 68 21.50 8.62 -5.38
C ILE A 68 21.51 9.18 -6.80
N ASN A 69 22.29 8.58 -7.68
CA ASN A 69 22.48 9.05 -9.07
C ASN A 69 22.76 10.57 -9.15
N GLY A 70 23.62 11.08 -8.28
CA GLY A 70 23.98 12.50 -8.20
C GLY A 70 22.94 13.40 -7.48
N THR A 71 21.76 12.88 -7.12
CA THR A 71 20.76 13.64 -6.34
C THR A 71 21.07 13.55 -4.85
N ARG A 72 21.44 14.68 -4.24
CA ARG A 72 21.71 14.77 -2.80
C ARG A 72 20.40 14.91 -2.02
N LEU A 73 20.22 14.05 -1.01
CA LEU A 73 19.05 13.97 -0.13
C LEU A 73 19.53 14.18 1.32
N PRO A 74 19.27 15.33 1.94
CA PRO A 74 19.55 15.53 3.37
C PRO A 74 18.87 14.48 4.23
N PHE A 75 19.60 13.92 5.21
CA PHE A 75 19.09 12.92 6.17
C PHE A 75 19.05 13.55 7.58
N ILE A 76 17.91 13.45 8.25
CA ILE A 76 17.66 14.21 9.49
C ILE A 76 17.92 13.40 10.76
N GLY A 77 17.47 12.15 10.84
CA GLY A 77 17.79 11.26 11.98
C GLY A 77 17.02 11.55 13.27
N THR A 78 15.74 11.95 13.22
CA THR A 78 14.93 12.28 14.40
C THR A 78 13.64 11.50 14.53
N LYS A 79 13.17 11.33 15.80
CA LYS A 79 11.83 10.80 16.15
C LYS A 79 10.77 11.88 16.31
N ASP A 80 11.20 13.11 16.45
CA ASP A 80 10.33 14.24 16.78
C ASP A 80 9.99 15.04 15.54
N ILE A 81 8.69 15.17 15.24
CA ILE A 81 8.21 15.98 14.11
C ILE A 81 8.64 17.45 14.27
N ALA A 82 8.67 17.96 15.50
CA ALA A 82 9.04 19.35 15.77
C ALA A 82 10.53 19.65 15.46
N ALA A 83 11.37 18.62 15.37
CA ALA A 83 12.78 18.76 15.02
C ALA A 83 13.04 18.60 13.51
N LEU A 84 12.02 18.33 12.70
CA LEU A 84 12.13 18.21 11.24
C LEU A 84 12.20 19.62 10.60
N PRO A 85 13.02 19.81 9.55
CA PRO A 85 13.08 21.08 8.81
C PRO A 85 11.88 21.19 7.85
N LEU A 86 10.72 21.59 8.38
CA LEU A 86 9.44 21.60 7.67
C LEU A 86 9.20 22.87 6.83
N ASP A 87 10.00 23.91 7.00
CA ASP A 87 9.88 25.14 6.22
C ASP A 87 10.08 24.87 4.72
N GLY A 88 9.13 25.36 3.90
CA GLY A 88 9.14 25.16 2.45
C GLY A 88 8.79 23.74 1.99
N VAL A 89 8.35 22.84 2.89
CA VAL A 89 7.84 21.52 2.53
C VAL A 89 6.33 21.60 2.33
N ASP A 90 5.87 21.26 1.13
CA ASP A 90 4.44 21.27 0.80
C ASP A 90 3.73 19.99 1.25
N VAL A 91 4.35 18.84 1.00
CA VAL A 91 3.78 17.50 1.27
C VAL A 91 4.77 16.64 2.04
N VAL A 92 4.36 16.14 3.20
CA VAL A 92 5.11 15.09 3.91
C VAL A 92 4.48 13.73 3.60
N ILE A 93 5.31 12.76 3.18
CA ILE A 93 4.94 11.36 3.04
C ILE A 93 5.39 10.66 4.33
N ASP A 94 4.42 10.35 5.21
CA ASP A 94 4.70 9.70 6.49
C ASP A 94 4.65 8.18 6.37
N CYS A 95 5.81 7.56 6.41
CA CYS A 95 6.03 6.11 6.36
C CYS A 95 6.48 5.53 7.71
N THR A 96 6.39 6.30 8.80
CA THR A 96 6.87 5.88 10.13
C THR A 96 6.05 4.74 10.75
N GLY A 97 4.78 4.65 10.38
CA GLY A 97 3.83 3.72 11.01
C GLY A 97 3.48 4.10 12.47
N VAL A 98 3.89 5.27 12.95
CA VAL A 98 3.68 5.77 14.33
C VAL A 98 2.55 6.79 14.41
N PHE A 99 2.49 7.72 13.45
CA PHE A 99 1.55 8.84 13.45
C PHE A 99 0.29 8.46 12.66
N LYS A 100 -0.71 7.87 13.35
CA LYS A 100 -1.93 7.31 12.73
C LYS A 100 -3.23 7.95 13.23
N THR A 101 -3.13 9.16 13.78
CA THR A 101 -4.28 9.96 14.22
C THR A 101 -4.07 11.42 13.83
N ALA A 102 -5.16 12.15 13.61
CA ALA A 102 -5.10 13.56 13.26
C ALA A 102 -4.32 14.37 14.33
N ALA A 103 -4.52 14.07 15.60
CA ALA A 103 -3.79 14.72 16.70
C ALA A 103 -2.28 14.50 16.63
N LYS A 104 -1.81 13.31 16.26
CA LYS A 104 -0.38 13.01 16.12
C LYS A 104 0.25 13.65 14.89
N LEU A 105 -0.55 13.94 13.86
CA LEU A 105 -0.12 14.59 12.61
C LEU A 105 -0.19 16.12 12.70
N ALA A 106 -0.90 16.66 13.68
CA ALA A 106 -1.08 18.11 13.86
C ALA A 106 0.24 18.92 13.86
N PRO A 107 1.36 18.45 14.43
CA PRO A 107 2.61 19.20 14.42
C PRO A 107 3.13 19.52 13.01
N TYR A 108 2.87 18.70 11.99
CA TYR A 108 3.23 19.02 10.60
C TYR A 108 2.52 20.28 10.11
N PHE A 109 1.21 20.36 10.37
CA PHE A 109 0.39 21.50 9.94
C PHE A 109 0.71 22.78 10.72
N ALA A 110 1.00 22.64 12.01
CA ALA A 110 1.45 23.77 12.84
C ALA A 110 2.76 24.38 12.33
N ALA A 111 3.60 23.60 11.65
CA ALA A 111 4.85 24.05 11.05
C ALA A 111 4.69 24.50 9.57
N GLY A 112 3.46 24.54 9.03
CA GLY A 112 3.18 25.08 7.70
C GLY A 112 3.11 24.05 6.56
N VAL A 113 3.27 22.73 6.84
CA VAL A 113 3.05 21.69 5.83
C VAL A 113 1.61 21.71 5.37
N LYS A 114 1.39 21.70 4.06
CA LYS A 114 0.04 21.82 3.48
C LYS A 114 -0.73 20.51 3.52
N LYS A 115 -0.05 19.39 3.23
CA LYS A 115 -0.65 18.05 3.15
C LYS A 115 0.27 17.01 3.76
N VAL A 116 -0.35 15.98 4.35
CA VAL A 116 0.37 14.79 4.80
C VAL A 116 -0.25 13.55 4.17
N VAL A 117 0.59 12.76 3.49
CA VAL A 117 0.19 11.46 2.91
C VAL A 117 0.74 10.35 3.79
N VAL A 118 -0.15 9.59 4.42
CA VAL A 118 0.22 8.58 5.42
C VAL A 118 0.18 7.19 4.81
N SER A 119 1.24 6.41 5.02
CA SER A 119 1.36 5.02 4.54
C SER A 119 0.59 3.99 5.38
N ALA A 120 -0.46 4.42 6.06
CA ALA A 120 -1.34 3.57 6.85
C ALA A 120 -2.71 4.24 6.98
N PRO A 121 -3.82 3.48 7.16
CA PRO A 121 -5.13 4.07 7.38
C PRO A 121 -5.17 4.97 8.62
N VAL A 122 -5.73 6.16 8.46
CA VAL A 122 -6.10 7.11 9.53
C VAL A 122 -7.62 7.16 9.57
N LYS A 123 -8.22 7.02 10.76
CA LYS A 123 -9.67 6.84 10.90
C LYS A 123 -10.38 8.04 11.50
N ASP A 124 -9.63 9.03 11.95
CA ASP A 124 -10.14 10.24 12.62
C ASP A 124 -9.86 11.50 11.81
N GLY A 125 -10.60 12.54 12.11
CA GLY A 125 -10.49 13.84 11.43
C GLY A 125 -10.98 13.82 9.97
N PRO A 126 -10.81 14.94 9.26
CA PRO A 126 -11.13 15.06 7.85
C PRO A 126 -10.02 14.39 7.02
N THR A 127 -10.03 13.06 6.99
CA THR A 127 -9.04 12.23 6.31
C THR A 127 -9.64 11.56 5.09
N ALA A 128 -8.97 11.67 3.94
CA ALA A 128 -9.30 10.88 2.75
C ALA A 128 -8.49 9.57 2.73
N ASN A 129 -9.19 8.44 2.75
CA ASN A 129 -8.59 7.13 2.52
C ASN A 129 -8.75 6.77 1.05
N ILE A 130 -7.68 6.88 0.28
CA ILE A 130 -7.68 6.76 -1.18
C ILE A 130 -7.08 5.43 -1.62
N VAL A 131 -7.80 4.73 -2.46
CA VAL A 131 -7.28 3.67 -3.32
C VAL A 131 -7.19 4.27 -4.72
N TYR A 132 -5.97 4.59 -5.15
CA TYR A 132 -5.72 5.29 -6.40
C TYR A 132 -6.32 4.53 -7.61
N GLY A 133 -7.04 5.28 -8.46
CA GLY A 133 -7.76 4.74 -9.61
C GLY A 133 -9.10 4.08 -9.29
N VAL A 134 -9.46 3.98 -8.01
CA VAL A 134 -10.75 3.41 -7.56
C VAL A 134 -11.67 4.50 -7.01
N ASN A 135 -11.20 5.29 -6.06
CA ASN A 135 -11.95 6.38 -5.43
C ASN A 135 -11.14 7.68 -5.33
N SER A 136 -10.29 7.97 -6.31
CA SER A 136 -9.46 9.18 -6.31
C SER A 136 -10.28 10.47 -6.27
N ASP A 137 -11.50 10.44 -6.79
CA ASP A 137 -12.49 11.51 -6.78
C ASP A 137 -13.06 11.82 -5.39
N ALA A 138 -12.88 10.94 -4.41
CA ALA A 138 -13.23 11.22 -3.02
C ALA A 138 -12.25 12.19 -2.33
N TYR A 139 -11.12 12.49 -2.96
CA TYR A 139 -10.17 13.47 -2.44
C TYR A 139 -10.63 14.89 -2.81
N ASP A 140 -10.95 15.69 -1.78
CA ASP A 140 -11.20 17.13 -1.89
C ASP A 140 -10.01 17.90 -1.30
N PRO A 141 -9.23 18.64 -2.11
CA PRO A 141 -8.06 19.38 -1.62
C PRO A 141 -8.40 20.50 -0.63
N ALA A 142 -9.63 21.01 -0.62
CA ALA A 142 -10.05 22.05 0.33
C ALA A 142 -10.37 21.47 1.71
N LEU A 143 -10.84 20.21 1.78
CA LEU A 143 -11.26 19.56 3.01
C LEU A 143 -10.17 18.66 3.61
N HIS A 144 -9.43 17.93 2.78
CA HIS A 144 -8.55 16.87 3.24
C HIS A 144 -7.09 17.34 3.31
N GLN A 145 -6.62 17.61 4.52
CA GLN A 145 -5.20 17.84 4.78
C GLN A 145 -4.43 16.53 4.99
N ILE A 146 -5.11 15.51 5.52
CA ILE A 146 -4.56 14.16 5.71
C ILE A 146 -5.14 13.25 4.62
N VAL A 147 -4.25 12.59 3.89
CA VAL A 147 -4.62 11.61 2.87
C VAL A 147 -3.88 10.31 3.16
N THR A 148 -4.50 9.18 2.96
CA THR A 148 -3.84 7.88 3.10
C THR A 148 -3.96 7.09 1.80
N ALA A 149 -2.97 6.24 1.53
CA ALA A 149 -3.05 5.25 0.46
C ALA A 149 -3.72 3.94 0.94
N ALA A 150 -4.60 4.01 1.95
CA ALA A 150 -5.25 2.86 2.58
C ALA A 150 -4.25 1.78 3.04
N SER A 151 -4.45 0.51 2.69
CA SER A 151 -3.53 -0.60 2.98
C SER A 151 -3.23 -1.42 1.73
N CYS A 152 -2.17 -2.23 1.75
CA CYS A 152 -1.79 -3.09 0.64
C CYS A 152 -2.91 -4.06 0.23
N THR A 153 -3.54 -4.72 1.20
CA THR A 153 -4.66 -5.65 0.93
C THR A 153 -5.91 -4.90 0.45
N THR A 154 -6.17 -3.68 0.96
CA THR A 154 -7.28 -2.85 0.46
C THR A 154 -7.03 -2.42 -0.99
N ASN A 155 -5.79 -2.07 -1.35
CA ASN A 155 -5.42 -1.75 -2.72
C ASN A 155 -5.56 -2.96 -3.65
N CYS A 156 -5.23 -4.16 -3.19
CA CYS A 156 -5.46 -5.41 -3.94
C CYS A 156 -6.95 -5.68 -4.17
N LEU A 157 -7.77 -5.53 -3.13
CA LEU A 157 -9.19 -5.93 -3.14
C LEU A 157 -10.10 -4.92 -3.84
N ALA A 158 -9.90 -3.61 -3.62
CA ALA A 158 -10.82 -2.57 -4.06
C ALA A 158 -11.02 -2.51 -5.58
N PRO A 159 -9.99 -2.67 -6.45
CA PRO A 159 -10.18 -2.74 -7.89
C PRO A 159 -11.06 -3.91 -8.33
N VAL A 160 -10.90 -5.08 -7.71
CA VAL A 160 -11.71 -6.27 -8.00
C VAL A 160 -13.15 -6.06 -7.57
N VAL A 161 -13.36 -5.52 -6.37
CA VAL A 161 -14.71 -5.17 -5.88
C VAL A 161 -15.38 -4.16 -6.80
N LYS A 162 -14.64 -3.13 -7.27
CA LYS A 162 -15.16 -2.16 -8.25
C LYS A 162 -15.68 -2.84 -9.51
N VAL A 163 -14.86 -3.69 -10.11
CA VAL A 163 -15.23 -4.38 -11.36
C VAL A 163 -16.48 -5.25 -11.17
N LEU A 164 -16.57 -5.97 -10.06
CA LEU A 164 -17.75 -6.80 -9.78
C LEU A 164 -18.99 -5.95 -9.48
N LEU A 165 -18.88 -4.91 -8.67
CA LEU A 165 -20.02 -4.02 -8.36
C LEU A 165 -20.55 -3.36 -9.61
N ASP A 166 -19.68 -2.81 -10.45
CA ASP A 166 -20.06 -2.11 -11.68
C ASP A 166 -20.61 -3.09 -12.76
N GLY A 167 -20.11 -4.33 -12.81
CA GLY A 167 -20.44 -5.29 -13.87
C GLY A 167 -21.57 -6.24 -13.56
N ILE A 168 -21.67 -6.75 -12.34
CA ILE A 168 -22.62 -7.82 -12.00
C ILE A 168 -23.30 -7.62 -10.63
N GLY A 169 -22.73 -6.81 -9.76
CA GLY A 169 -23.16 -6.63 -8.38
C GLY A 169 -22.54 -7.63 -7.40
N ILE A 170 -22.60 -7.29 -6.11
CA ILE A 170 -22.18 -8.16 -5.00
C ILE A 170 -23.30 -8.15 -3.96
N THR A 171 -23.81 -9.33 -3.62
CA THR A 171 -24.80 -9.50 -2.55
C THR A 171 -24.12 -9.51 -1.19
N HIS A 172 -23.12 -10.37 -1.03
CA HIS A 172 -22.24 -10.46 0.14
C HIS A 172 -20.98 -11.26 -0.23
N GLY A 173 -20.03 -11.32 0.69
CA GLY A 173 -18.82 -12.10 0.44
C GLY A 173 -17.91 -12.22 1.66
N SER A 174 -16.87 -13.01 1.49
CA SER A 174 -15.78 -13.11 2.45
C SER A 174 -14.44 -13.16 1.74
N ILE A 175 -13.40 -12.65 2.41
CA ILE A 175 -12.04 -12.73 1.89
C ILE A 175 -11.10 -13.37 2.89
N THR A 176 -10.13 -14.10 2.39
CA THR A 176 -8.97 -14.53 3.19
C THR A 176 -7.70 -14.09 2.48
N THR A 177 -6.92 -13.22 3.09
CA THR A 177 -5.61 -12.93 2.54
C THR A 177 -4.55 -13.85 3.14
N ILE A 178 -3.93 -14.66 2.29
CA ILE A 178 -2.73 -15.46 2.56
C ILE A 178 -1.56 -14.50 2.40
N HIS A 179 -1.11 -13.94 3.52
CA HIS A 179 -0.24 -12.77 3.54
C HIS A 179 1.16 -13.14 4.01
N ASN A 180 2.18 -12.69 3.29
CA ASN A 180 3.55 -12.82 3.74
C ASN A 180 3.77 -12.18 5.11
N VAL A 181 4.90 -12.51 5.76
CA VAL A 181 5.30 -11.87 7.02
C VAL A 181 5.62 -10.38 6.82
N THR A 182 5.43 -9.61 7.87
CA THR A 182 5.85 -8.20 7.95
C THR A 182 6.57 -8.00 9.28
N ASN A 183 7.09 -6.79 9.54
CA ASN A 183 7.73 -6.46 10.82
C ASN A 183 6.81 -6.60 12.06
N THR A 184 5.53 -6.90 11.87
CA THR A 184 4.60 -7.22 12.97
C THR A 184 4.65 -8.67 13.43
N GLN A 185 5.26 -9.56 12.66
CA GLN A 185 5.56 -10.93 13.03
C GLN A 185 6.92 -11.01 13.74
N THR A 186 7.16 -12.11 14.42
CA THR A 186 8.43 -12.37 15.11
C THR A 186 9.13 -13.60 14.53
N ILE A 187 10.47 -13.59 14.57
CA ILE A 187 11.30 -14.73 14.16
C ILE A 187 11.27 -15.82 15.25
N VAL A 188 11.41 -15.42 16.51
CA VAL A 188 11.36 -16.29 17.69
C VAL A 188 10.21 -15.85 18.58
N ASP A 189 9.58 -16.78 19.29
CA ASP A 189 8.47 -16.50 20.20
C ASP A 189 8.81 -15.35 21.17
N ARG A 190 7.91 -14.38 21.29
CA ARG A 190 8.04 -13.24 22.23
C ARG A 190 6.66 -12.75 22.69
N PRO A 191 6.56 -12.10 23.85
CA PRO A 191 5.30 -11.54 24.30
C PRO A 191 4.69 -10.55 23.31
N ALA A 192 3.39 -10.70 23.01
CA ALA A 192 2.59 -9.80 22.19
C ALA A 192 1.14 -9.78 22.69
N LYS A 193 0.40 -8.69 22.38
CA LYS A 193 -1.03 -8.59 22.72
C LYS A 193 -1.88 -9.67 22.06
N ASP A 194 -1.59 -9.98 20.81
CA ASP A 194 -2.20 -11.10 20.07
C ASP A 194 -1.31 -12.33 20.29
N LEU A 195 -1.84 -13.34 20.97
CA LEU A 195 -1.10 -14.55 21.30
C LEU A 195 -0.64 -15.35 20.07
N ARG A 196 -1.36 -15.27 18.95
CA ARG A 196 -0.93 -15.89 17.69
C ARG A 196 0.26 -15.16 17.09
N ARG A 197 0.30 -13.82 17.16
CA ARG A 197 1.42 -12.99 16.72
C ARG A 197 2.64 -13.06 17.65
N ALA A 198 2.48 -13.63 18.84
CA ALA A 198 3.58 -13.91 19.76
C ALA A 198 4.46 -15.08 19.29
N ARG A 199 3.98 -15.89 18.33
CA ARG A 199 4.64 -17.10 17.86
C ARG A 199 5.50 -16.83 16.62
N SER A 200 6.54 -17.67 16.47
CA SER A 200 7.45 -17.61 15.32
C SER A 200 6.70 -17.73 13.98
N ALA A 201 7.04 -16.84 13.06
CA ALA A 201 6.51 -16.85 11.70
C ALA A 201 7.37 -17.63 10.68
N LEU A 202 8.51 -18.21 11.10
CA LEU A 202 9.41 -18.92 10.19
C LEU A 202 8.83 -20.22 9.65
N ASN A 203 7.98 -20.88 10.45
CA ASN A 203 7.45 -22.21 10.15
C ASN A 203 5.98 -22.40 10.58
N SER A 204 5.24 -21.29 10.70
CA SER A 204 3.87 -21.32 11.19
C SER A 204 2.92 -20.58 10.27
N LEU A 205 1.71 -21.14 10.07
CA LEU A 205 0.57 -20.41 9.57
C LEU A 205 -0.06 -19.68 10.75
N ILE A 206 -0.19 -18.36 10.65
CA ILE A 206 -0.71 -17.52 11.75
C ILE A 206 -2.02 -16.85 11.33
N PRO A 207 -3.19 -17.44 11.67
CA PRO A 207 -4.48 -16.77 11.46
C PRO A 207 -4.55 -15.49 12.31
N THR A 208 -4.99 -14.40 11.70
CA THR A 208 -5.12 -13.11 12.39
C THR A 208 -6.21 -12.27 11.74
N THR A 209 -6.60 -11.19 12.39
CA THR A 209 -7.52 -10.22 11.81
C THR A 209 -6.86 -9.43 10.70
N THR A 210 -7.64 -9.01 9.71
CA THR A 210 -7.25 -7.97 8.75
C THR A 210 -8.22 -6.80 8.86
N GLY A 211 -7.67 -5.60 8.99
CA GLY A 211 -8.47 -4.37 8.91
C GLY A 211 -8.95 -4.05 7.50
N SER A 212 -8.42 -4.74 6.49
CA SER A 212 -8.70 -4.43 5.09
C SER A 212 -10.12 -4.81 4.66
N ALA A 213 -10.67 -5.92 5.21
CA ALA A 213 -12.04 -6.30 4.94
C ALA A 213 -13.06 -5.27 5.50
N THR A 214 -12.74 -4.65 6.64
CA THR A 214 -13.54 -3.55 7.19
C THR A 214 -13.21 -2.23 6.46
N ALA A 215 -11.95 -2.00 6.07
CA ALA A 215 -11.55 -0.79 5.37
C ALA A 215 -12.17 -0.67 3.98
N ILE A 216 -12.51 -1.80 3.34
CA ILE A 216 -13.20 -1.78 2.05
C ILE A 216 -14.58 -1.10 2.15
N THR A 217 -15.25 -1.16 3.30
CA THR A 217 -16.54 -0.51 3.52
C THR A 217 -16.43 1.01 3.71
N LEU A 218 -15.21 1.55 3.88
CA LEU A 218 -14.96 2.98 3.80
C LEU A 218 -14.90 3.46 2.34
N ILE A 219 -14.57 2.56 1.42
CA ILE A 219 -14.53 2.84 -0.03
C ILE A 219 -15.90 2.55 -0.66
N TYR A 220 -16.54 1.46 -0.24
CA TYR A 220 -17.84 0.99 -0.70
C TYR A 220 -18.81 0.82 0.49
N PRO A 221 -19.44 1.90 0.96
CA PRO A 221 -20.33 1.87 2.14
C PRO A 221 -21.50 0.89 2.00
N GLU A 222 -21.94 0.61 0.77
CA GLU A 222 -23.01 -0.36 0.46
C GLU A 222 -22.65 -1.81 0.84
N LEU A 223 -21.37 -2.11 1.00
CA LEU A 223 -20.88 -3.42 1.45
C LEU A 223 -20.76 -3.53 2.98
N ALA A 224 -21.16 -2.50 3.73
CA ALA A 224 -21.13 -2.54 5.18
C ALA A 224 -22.00 -3.70 5.72
N GLY A 225 -21.39 -4.58 6.53
CA GLY A 225 -22.02 -5.80 7.03
C GLY A 225 -22.17 -6.93 6.01
N ARG A 226 -21.81 -6.70 4.74
CA ARG A 226 -21.93 -7.70 3.66
C ARG A 226 -20.57 -8.27 3.25
N LEU A 227 -19.45 -7.64 3.61
CA LEU A 227 -18.10 -8.12 3.32
C LEU A 227 -17.25 -8.11 4.59
N ASN A 228 -16.63 -9.25 4.88
CA ASN A 228 -15.71 -9.41 5.99
C ASN A 228 -14.61 -10.42 5.63
N GLY A 229 -13.60 -10.59 6.50
CA GLY A 229 -12.55 -11.55 6.22
C GLY A 229 -11.45 -11.62 7.26
N HIS A 230 -10.48 -12.48 6.96
CA HIS A 230 -9.34 -12.80 7.80
C HIS A 230 -8.03 -12.68 7.03
N ALA A 231 -6.92 -12.70 7.77
CA ALA A 231 -5.59 -12.92 7.21
C ALA A 231 -4.98 -14.20 7.78
N VAL A 232 -4.22 -14.90 6.97
CA VAL A 232 -3.33 -15.98 7.41
C VAL A 232 -1.91 -15.56 7.04
N ARG A 233 -1.05 -15.30 8.03
CA ARG A 233 0.37 -15.04 7.76
C ARG A 233 1.07 -16.35 7.45
N VAL A 234 1.91 -16.31 6.42
CA VAL A 234 2.66 -17.46 5.93
C VAL A 234 4.16 -17.15 5.92
N PRO A 235 5.05 -18.12 6.05
CA PRO A 235 6.50 -17.91 6.13
C PRO A 235 7.11 -17.58 4.76
N LEU A 236 6.62 -16.55 4.12
CA LEU A 236 7.12 -15.96 2.88
C LEU A 236 7.48 -14.51 3.11
N LEU A 237 8.48 -13.99 2.42
CA LEU A 237 8.89 -12.59 2.55
C LEU A 237 8.08 -11.64 1.66
N ASN A 238 7.52 -12.13 0.55
CA ASN A 238 6.74 -11.34 -0.39
C ASN A 238 5.81 -12.24 -1.23
N GLY A 239 4.91 -11.64 -2.03
CA GLY A 239 3.96 -12.36 -2.88
C GLY A 239 2.76 -12.86 -2.09
N SER A 240 1.88 -11.94 -1.69
CA SER A 240 0.62 -12.25 -0.99
C SER A 240 -0.49 -12.62 -1.98
N LEU A 241 -1.47 -13.39 -1.50
CA LEU A 241 -2.62 -13.84 -2.27
C LEU A 241 -3.92 -13.53 -1.50
N THR A 242 -4.87 -12.85 -2.13
CA THR A 242 -6.22 -12.70 -1.59
C THR A 242 -7.16 -13.72 -2.24
N ASP A 243 -7.73 -14.61 -1.43
CA ASP A 243 -8.83 -15.49 -1.78
C ASP A 243 -10.14 -14.76 -1.54
N CYS A 244 -10.85 -14.45 -2.62
CA CYS A 244 -12.10 -13.71 -2.61
C CYS A 244 -13.25 -14.64 -2.96
N VAL A 245 -14.29 -14.64 -2.13
CA VAL A 245 -15.56 -15.36 -2.39
C VAL A 245 -16.70 -14.37 -2.32
N PHE A 246 -17.44 -14.23 -3.40
CA PHE A 246 -18.58 -13.31 -3.52
C PHE A 246 -19.83 -14.05 -3.97
N GLU A 247 -20.96 -13.77 -3.33
CA GLU A 247 -22.27 -14.11 -3.85
C GLU A 247 -22.78 -12.95 -4.72
N VAL A 248 -23.18 -13.27 -5.96
CA VAL A 248 -23.66 -12.27 -6.94
C VAL A 248 -25.16 -12.43 -7.16
N PRO A 249 -25.89 -11.33 -7.53
CA PRO A 249 -27.35 -11.34 -7.57
C PRO A 249 -27.98 -12.12 -8.75
N ARG A 250 -27.16 -12.53 -9.73
CA ARG A 250 -27.62 -13.29 -10.91
C ARG A 250 -26.62 -14.37 -11.30
N PRO A 251 -27.06 -15.40 -12.02
CA PRO A 251 -26.17 -16.41 -12.57
C PRO A 251 -25.09 -15.80 -13.49
N THR A 252 -23.89 -16.34 -13.40
CA THR A 252 -22.70 -15.94 -14.17
C THR A 252 -21.82 -17.15 -14.47
N THR A 253 -20.72 -16.93 -15.17
CA THR A 253 -19.72 -17.94 -15.52
C THR A 253 -18.31 -17.41 -15.21
N ALA A 254 -17.35 -18.32 -15.08
CA ALA A 254 -15.94 -17.93 -14.94
C ALA A 254 -15.45 -17.11 -16.14
N GLN A 255 -15.92 -17.43 -17.34
CA GLN A 255 -15.59 -16.70 -18.57
C GLN A 255 -16.09 -15.26 -18.53
N GLU A 256 -17.34 -15.02 -18.07
CA GLU A 256 -17.90 -13.68 -17.93
C GLU A 256 -17.09 -12.86 -16.90
N ILE A 257 -16.82 -13.44 -15.73
CA ILE A 257 -16.02 -12.77 -14.69
C ILE A 257 -14.62 -12.43 -15.20
N ASN A 258 -13.95 -13.37 -15.84
CA ASN A 258 -12.62 -13.14 -16.41
C ASN A 258 -12.64 -12.07 -17.51
N ALA A 259 -13.68 -12.02 -18.34
CA ALA A 259 -13.83 -10.97 -19.35
C ALA A 259 -13.98 -9.58 -18.71
N LEU A 260 -14.76 -9.44 -17.63
CA LEU A 260 -14.90 -8.19 -16.88
C LEU A 260 -13.57 -7.74 -16.27
N MET A 261 -12.85 -8.66 -15.63
CA MET A 261 -11.54 -8.37 -15.01
C MET A 261 -10.51 -7.96 -16.06
N LYS A 262 -10.44 -8.70 -17.19
CA LYS A 262 -9.52 -8.39 -18.29
C LYS A 262 -9.82 -7.04 -18.91
N ALA A 263 -11.08 -6.74 -19.20
CA ALA A 263 -11.48 -5.46 -19.78
C ALA A 263 -11.11 -4.28 -18.86
N ALA A 264 -11.27 -4.44 -17.56
CA ALA A 264 -10.87 -3.41 -16.58
C ALA A 264 -9.34 -3.25 -16.51
N ALA A 265 -8.59 -4.36 -16.50
CA ALA A 265 -7.13 -4.36 -16.46
C ALA A 265 -6.49 -3.76 -17.73
N ASP A 266 -7.07 -4.01 -18.88
CA ASP A 266 -6.60 -3.46 -20.17
C ASP A 266 -7.08 -2.01 -20.40
N GLY A 267 -8.12 -1.58 -19.68
CA GLY A 267 -8.81 -0.30 -19.83
C GLY A 267 -8.66 0.63 -18.62
N PRO A 268 -9.76 0.93 -17.87
CA PRO A 268 -9.78 2.00 -16.86
C PRO A 268 -8.86 1.74 -15.66
N LEU A 269 -8.50 0.50 -15.38
CA LEU A 269 -7.60 0.13 -14.29
C LEU A 269 -6.22 -0.32 -14.77
N LYS A 270 -5.84 0.07 -15.99
CA LYS A 270 -4.52 -0.25 -16.54
C LYS A 270 -3.39 0.26 -15.64
N GLY A 271 -2.44 -0.63 -15.30
CA GLY A 271 -1.35 -0.34 -14.37
C GLY A 271 -1.72 -0.39 -12.89
N ILE A 272 -3.01 -0.59 -12.57
CA ILE A 272 -3.54 -0.76 -11.20
C ILE A 272 -4.00 -2.19 -10.98
N LEU A 273 -4.91 -2.69 -11.80
CA LEU A 273 -5.32 -4.08 -11.84
C LEU A 273 -4.54 -4.81 -12.93
N GLY A 274 -4.08 -6.01 -12.62
CA GLY A 274 -3.49 -6.95 -13.58
C GLY A 274 -4.42 -8.13 -13.83
N TYR A 275 -4.18 -8.81 -14.92
CA TYR A 275 -4.86 -10.04 -15.30
C TYR A 275 -3.82 -11.02 -15.85
N GLU A 276 -3.72 -12.22 -15.28
CA GLU A 276 -2.69 -13.20 -15.60
C GLU A 276 -3.36 -14.53 -15.99
N GLU A 277 -2.96 -15.05 -17.16
CA GLU A 277 -3.49 -16.29 -17.74
C GLU A 277 -2.49 -17.47 -17.57
N ARG A 278 -1.25 -17.18 -17.19
CA ARG A 278 -0.22 -18.21 -16.96
C ARG A 278 -0.33 -18.78 -15.56
N PRO A 279 0.05 -20.06 -15.35
CA PRO A 279 0.03 -20.70 -14.02
C PRO A 279 1.27 -20.29 -13.19
N LEU A 280 1.26 -19.07 -12.65
CA LEU A 280 2.35 -18.48 -11.87
C LEU A 280 2.15 -18.70 -10.36
N VAL A 281 3.21 -18.42 -9.59
CA VAL A 281 3.22 -18.56 -8.13
C VAL A 281 3.70 -17.26 -7.46
N SER A 282 3.63 -17.19 -6.15
CA SER A 282 3.93 -15.97 -5.36
C SER A 282 5.28 -15.30 -5.72
N ALA A 283 6.32 -16.10 -5.99
CA ALA A 283 7.65 -15.57 -6.31
C ALA A 283 7.69 -14.77 -7.62
N ASP A 284 6.81 -15.08 -8.56
CA ASP A 284 6.74 -14.43 -9.89
C ASP A 284 6.13 -13.03 -9.81
N TYR A 285 5.47 -12.70 -8.70
CA TYR A 285 4.84 -11.40 -8.46
C TYR A 285 5.68 -10.45 -7.61
N THR A 286 6.86 -10.87 -7.18
CA THR A 286 7.81 -9.97 -6.52
C THR A 286 8.23 -8.86 -7.49
N ASN A 287 8.22 -7.61 -7.00
CA ASN A 287 8.47 -6.40 -7.79
C ASN A 287 7.31 -6.01 -8.75
N ASP A 288 6.15 -6.64 -8.68
CA ASP A 288 5.00 -6.18 -9.43
C ASP A 288 4.47 -4.86 -8.83
N THR A 289 4.37 -3.84 -9.68
CA THR A 289 3.97 -2.49 -9.27
C THR A 289 2.45 -2.28 -9.26
N ARG A 290 1.68 -3.27 -9.74
CA ARG A 290 0.21 -3.22 -9.75
C ARG A 290 -0.36 -3.50 -8.36
N SER A 291 -1.55 -3.00 -8.10
CA SER A 291 -2.23 -3.16 -6.81
C SER A 291 -2.70 -4.59 -6.54
N GLY A 292 -3.13 -5.27 -7.59
CA GLY A 292 -3.58 -6.67 -7.55
C GLY A 292 -3.58 -7.27 -8.93
N ILE A 293 -3.33 -8.56 -9.04
CA ILE A 293 -3.29 -9.31 -10.30
C ILE A 293 -4.24 -10.50 -10.19
N VAL A 294 -5.31 -10.48 -10.98
CA VAL A 294 -6.27 -11.58 -11.03
C VAL A 294 -5.62 -12.82 -11.64
N ASP A 295 -5.70 -13.93 -10.94
CA ASP A 295 -5.29 -15.26 -11.40
C ASP A 295 -6.46 -15.86 -12.20
N ALA A 296 -6.45 -15.67 -13.50
CA ALA A 296 -7.56 -16.08 -14.36
C ALA A 296 -7.80 -17.60 -14.40
N PRO A 297 -6.77 -18.47 -14.38
CA PRO A 297 -6.98 -19.91 -14.34
C PRO A 297 -7.67 -20.41 -13.08
N SER A 298 -7.57 -19.66 -11.97
CA SER A 298 -8.17 -20.03 -10.67
C SER A 298 -9.58 -19.49 -10.49
N THR A 299 -10.11 -18.69 -11.42
CA THR A 299 -11.49 -18.19 -11.35
C THR A 299 -12.49 -19.33 -11.42
N MET A 300 -13.41 -19.40 -10.47
CA MET A 300 -14.48 -20.39 -10.50
C MET A 300 -15.83 -19.78 -10.11
N VAL A 301 -16.89 -20.39 -10.60
CA VAL A 301 -18.27 -20.08 -10.21
C VAL A 301 -18.95 -21.36 -9.72
N VAL A 302 -19.43 -21.32 -8.48
CA VAL A 302 -20.12 -22.45 -7.85
C VAL A 302 -21.62 -22.13 -7.83
N ASN A 303 -22.43 -23.11 -8.18
CA ASN A 303 -23.90 -22.99 -8.21
C ASN A 303 -24.44 -21.77 -8.99
N GLY A 304 -23.66 -21.29 -9.96
CA GLY A 304 -24.03 -20.17 -10.84
C GLY A 304 -23.92 -18.77 -10.23
N THR A 305 -23.85 -18.62 -8.92
CA THR A 305 -23.86 -17.31 -8.27
C THR A 305 -22.70 -17.06 -7.28
N GLN A 306 -22.01 -18.11 -6.83
CA GLN A 306 -20.85 -17.93 -5.97
C GLN A 306 -19.56 -17.81 -6.80
N VAL A 307 -19.05 -16.61 -6.89
CA VAL A 307 -17.80 -16.27 -7.61
C VAL A 307 -16.63 -16.39 -6.66
N LYS A 308 -15.61 -17.16 -7.06
CA LYS A 308 -14.33 -17.25 -6.35
C LYS A 308 -13.19 -16.77 -7.25
N LEU A 309 -12.39 -15.85 -6.71
CA LEU A 309 -11.24 -15.25 -7.39
C LEU A 309 -9.99 -15.33 -6.51
N TYR A 310 -8.86 -15.61 -7.11
CA TYR A 310 -7.54 -15.38 -6.53
C TYR A 310 -6.94 -14.10 -7.10
N VAL A 311 -6.36 -13.28 -6.21
CA VAL A 311 -5.74 -12.02 -6.59
C VAL A 311 -4.38 -11.92 -5.90
N TRP A 312 -3.33 -11.98 -6.71
CA TRP A 312 -1.94 -11.81 -6.29
C TRP A 312 -1.60 -10.35 -6.05
N TYR A 313 -0.64 -10.08 -5.17
CA TYR A 313 -0.11 -8.73 -4.99
C TYR A 313 1.26 -8.74 -4.29
N ASP A 314 2.14 -7.87 -4.78
CA ASP A 314 3.31 -7.47 -4.00
C ASP A 314 2.86 -6.43 -2.97
N ASN A 315 2.76 -6.83 -1.71
CA ASN A 315 2.24 -5.97 -0.65
C ASN A 315 3.17 -4.81 -0.28
N GLU A 316 4.41 -4.81 -0.76
CA GLU A 316 5.38 -3.73 -0.57
C GLU A 316 5.51 -2.87 -1.83
N MET A 317 5.91 -3.46 -2.97
CA MET A 317 6.16 -2.72 -4.21
C MET A 317 4.88 -2.12 -4.80
N GLY A 318 3.82 -2.92 -4.95
CA GLY A 318 2.53 -2.43 -5.45
C GLY A 318 1.95 -1.33 -4.57
N TYR A 319 2.05 -1.50 -3.24
CA TYR A 319 1.59 -0.48 -2.29
C TYR A 319 2.44 0.79 -2.32
N ALA A 320 3.77 0.69 -2.40
CA ALA A 320 4.66 1.84 -2.47
C ALA A 320 4.39 2.68 -3.73
N HIS A 321 4.13 2.05 -4.87
CA HIS A 321 3.73 2.76 -6.09
C HIS A 321 2.39 3.49 -5.91
N ARG A 322 1.39 2.88 -5.29
CA ARG A 322 0.10 3.56 -5.00
C ARG A 322 0.26 4.70 -4.02
N LEU A 323 1.11 4.56 -3.00
CA LEU A 323 1.44 5.66 -2.09
C LEU A 323 2.04 6.86 -2.84
N VAL A 324 2.95 6.59 -3.77
CA VAL A 324 3.56 7.64 -4.61
C VAL A 324 2.53 8.28 -5.55
N ASP A 325 1.67 7.48 -6.19
CA ASP A 325 0.62 8.03 -7.05
C ASP A 325 -0.34 8.94 -6.28
N VAL A 326 -0.73 8.55 -5.05
CA VAL A 326 -1.53 9.39 -4.14
C VAL A 326 -0.77 10.66 -3.75
N ALA A 327 0.53 10.55 -3.41
CA ALA A 327 1.33 11.71 -3.02
C ALA A 327 1.48 12.72 -4.16
N LEU A 328 1.71 12.25 -5.38
CA LEU A 328 1.80 13.11 -6.57
C LEU A 328 0.46 13.73 -6.95
N MET A 329 -0.65 12.97 -6.84
CA MET A 329 -2.01 13.48 -7.03
C MET A 329 -2.31 14.62 -6.03
N VAL A 330 -1.97 14.42 -4.75
CA VAL A 330 -2.13 15.44 -3.70
C VAL A 330 -1.26 16.65 -3.98
N GLY A 331 0.00 16.45 -4.36
CA GLY A 331 0.91 17.54 -4.69
C GLY A 331 0.49 18.34 -5.93
N ALA A 332 -0.12 17.69 -6.91
CA ALA A 332 -0.63 18.35 -8.12
C ALA A 332 -1.84 19.25 -7.85
N SER A 333 -2.49 19.12 -6.69
CA SER A 333 -3.64 19.95 -6.28
C SER A 333 -3.24 21.24 -5.53
N LEU A 334 -1.94 21.47 -5.32
CA LEU A 334 -1.38 22.63 -4.61
C LEU A 334 -0.90 23.72 -5.58
#